data_942453d35dab31716bd5cd00b2e89591
#
_entry.id   942453d35dab31716bd5cd00b2e89591
#
_cell.length_a   1.000
_cell.length_b   1.000
_cell.length_c   1.000
_cell.angle_alpha   90.00
_cell.angle_beta   90.00
_cell.angle_gamma   90.00
#
_symmetry.space_group_name_H-M   'P 1'
#
loop_
_entity.id
_entity.type
_entity.pdbx_description
1 polymer ?
#
loop_
_entity_poly.entity_id
_entity_poly.type
_entity_poly.pdbx_seq_one_letter_code
_entity_poly.pdbx_strand_id
1 'polypeptide(L)'
;FIYLVPAFVEVFYKKIMANARQNGKEATLKKMIAMSNKLRRVGIDMRKTLFASVHKAFGGNLRKIVCGGSPLRPELGEFFDGIGISLINGYGITECSPLVSANPDMFNDPTTVGIPLPCCEIKFDNITPDGDGEICVKGDVVMLGYYKQPELTAEVLRDGWFYTGDYGRMNDKGQLMITGRKKNLIVLTNGKNVFPEE
;
A
#
# COMPACT_ATOMS: atom_id res chain seq x y z
N PHE A 1 -12.98 -10.58 5.20
CA PHE A 1 -12.19 -9.48 4.65
C PHE A 1 -13.06 -8.52 3.86
N ILE A 2 -12.55 -7.30 3.59
CA ILE A 2 -13.22 -6.27 2.79
C ILE A 2 -12.18 -5.58 1.91
N TYR A 3 -12.57 -5.17 0.70
CA TYR A 3 -11.76 -4.31 -0.18
C TYR A 3 -12.17 -2.86 0.00
N LEU A 4 -11.20 -1.97 0.21
CA LEU A 4 -11.43 -0.54 0.41
C LEU A 4 -10.35 0.29 -0.29
N VAL A 5 -10.67 1.56 -0.56
CA VAL A 5 -9.67 2.56 -0.91
C VAL A 5 -9.20 3.29 0.36
N PRO A 6 -8.01 3.87 0.39
CA PRO A 6 -7.43 4.54 1.55
C PRO A 6 -8.36 5.56 2.24
N ALA A 7 -9.16 6.29 1.47
CA ALA A 7 -10.11 7.27 2.02
C ALA A 7 -11.11 6.66 3.02
N PHE A 8 -11.62 5.45 2.76
CA PHE A 8 -12.52 4.76 3.70
C PHE A 8 -11.77 4.26 4.94
N VAL A 9 -10.53 3.79 4.77
CA VAL A 9 -9.68 3.38 5.89
C VAL A 9 -9.44 4.56 6.84
N GLU A 10 -9.17 5.75 6.28
CA GLU A 10 -9.06 6.99 7.06
C GLU A 10 -10.33 7.34 7.82
N VAL A 11 -11.50 7.19 7.19
CA VAL A 11 -12.78 7.42 7.87
C VAL A 11 -12.95 6.48 9.05
N PHE A 12 -12.61 5.21 8.92
CA PHE A 12 -12.65 4.26 10.03
C PHE A 12 -11.70 4.65 11.15
N TYR A 13 -10.45 4.97 10.81
CA TYR A 13 -9.47 5.47 11.77
C TYR A 13 -10.00 6.70 12.53
N LYS A 14 -10.47 7.72 11.79
CA LYS A 14 -11.01 8.96 12.38
C LYS A 14 -12.19 8.67 13.31
N LYS A 15 -13.11 7.78 12.94
CA LYS A 15 -14.25 7.39 13.78
C LYS A 15 -13.81 6.68 15.07
N ILE A 16 -12.86 5.75 14.99
CA ILE A 16 -12.33 5.06 16.18
C ILE A 16 -11.67 6.07 17.11
N MET A 17 -10.83 6.97 16.57
CA MET A 17 -10.12 7.97 17.36
C MET A 17 -11.07 9.01 17.96
N ALA A 18 -12.10 9.47 17.22
CA ALA A 18 -13.11 10.39 17.72
C ALA A 18 -13.91 9.77 18.88
N ASN A 19 -14.32 8.51 18.75
CA ASN A 19 -15.00 7.80 19.82
C ASN A 19 -14.11 7.64 21.07
N ALA A 20 -12.85 7.31 20.89
CA ALA A 20 -11.88 7.23 21.98
C ALA A 20 -11.69 8.59 22.68
N ARG A 21 -11.64 9.70 21.94
CA ARG A 21 -11.55 11.07 22.49
C ARG A 21 -12.79 11.44 23.29
N GLN A 22 -13.97 11.24 22.72
CA GLN A 22 -15.25 11.54 23.39
C GLN A 22 -15.39 10.81 24.73
N ASN A 23 -14.84 9.61 24.84
CA ASN A 23 -14.84 8.81 26.05
C ASN A 23 -13.60 9.03 26.96
N GLY A 24 -12.73 9.99 26.64
CA GLY A 24 -11.50 10.24 27.41
C GLY A 24 -10.46 9.11 27.36
N LYS A 25 -10.56 8.20 26.37
CA LYS A 25 -9.78 6.96 26.29
C LYS A 25 -8.70 6.97 25.19
N GLU A 26 -8.43 8.10 24.54
CA GLU A 26 -7.43 8.16 23.45
C GLU A 26 -6.04 7.72 23.92
N ALA A 27 -5.56 8.26 25.04
CA ALA A 27 -4.26 7.88 25.60
C ALA A 27 -4.22 6.41 26.01
N THR A 28 -5.33 5.89 26.55
CA THR A 28 -5.49 4.48 26.92
C THR A 28 -5.42 3.58 25.69
N LEU A 29 -6.11 3.92 24.61
CA LEU A 29 -6.09 3.19 23.34
C LEU A 29 -4.66 3.08 22.79
N LYS A 30 -3.93 4.19 22.74
CA LYS A 30 -2.52 4.21 22.27
C LYS A 30 -1.62 3.34 23.17
N LYS A 31 -1.77 3.42 24.49
CA LYS A 31 -1.02 2.57 25.44
C LYS A 31 -1.35 1.09 25.26
N MET A 32 -2.62 0.74 25.06
CA MET A 32 -3.06 -0.64 24.82
C MET A 32 -2.48 -1.20 23.52
N ILE A 33 -2.44 -0.43 22.45
CA ILE A 33 -1.79 -0.83 21.19
C ILE A 33 -0.31 -1.10 21.41
N ALA A 34 0.41 -0.18 22.07
CA ALA A 34 1.84 -0.34 22.34
C ALA A 34 2.12 -1.58 23.22
N MET A 35 1.30 -1.82 24.26
CA MET A 35 1.39 -3.00 25.10
C MET A 35 1.12 -4.29 24.33
N SER A 36 0.06 -4.32 23.54
CA SER A 36 -0.31 -5.46 22.71
C SER A 36 0.82 -5.82 21.72
N ASN A 37 1.43 -4.82 21.08
CA ASN A 37 2.56 -5.03 20.19
C ASN A 37 3.80 -5.59 20.90
N LYS A 38 4.05 -5.21 22.17
CA LYS A 38 5.10 -5.83 23.00
C LYS A 38 4.81 -7.30 23.30
N LEU A 39 3.57 -7.63 23.67
CA LEU A 39 3.15 -9.01 23.97
C LEU A 39 3.26 -9.91 22.71
N ARG A 40 2.93 -9.39 21.53
CA ARG A 40 3.10 -10.13 20.28
C ARG A 40 4.54 -10.56 20.00
N ARG A 41 5.53 -9.73 20.38
CA ARG A 41 6.95 -10.09 20.21
C ARG A 41 7.37 -11.33 21.00
N VAL A 42 6.64 -11.67 22.04
CA VAL A 42 6.82 -12.89 22.86
C VAL A 42 5.75 -13.95 22.57
N GLY A 43 5.06 -13.84 21.42
CA GLY A 43 4.10 -14.84 20.94
C GLY A 43 2.68 -14.75 21.55
N ILE A 44 2.38 -13.71 22.35
CA ILE A 44 1.06 -13.55 23.00
C ILE A 44 0.23 -12.52 22.21
N ASP A 45 -0.82 -12.97 21.54
CA ASP A 45 -1.76 -12.11 20.81
C ASP A 45 -3.08 -11.94 21.56
N MET A 46 -3.26 -10.77 22.17
CA MET A 46 -4.47 -10.40 22.90
C MET A 46 -5.33 -9.34 22.18
N ARG A 47 -5.02 -9.01 20.93
CA ARG A 47 -5.67 -7.90 20.20
C ARG A 47 -7.19 -8.05 20.14
N LYS A 48 -7.71 -9.24 19.87
CA LYS A 48 -9.15 -9.50 19.85
C LYS A 48 -9.84 -9.20 21.18
N THR A 49 -9.22 -9.57 22.28
CA THR A 49 -9.77 -9.35 23.62
C THR A 49 -9.66 -7.88 24.02
N LEU A 50 -8.49 -7.28 23.85
CA LEU A 50 -8.23 -5.89 24.22
C LEU A 50 -9.08 -4.89 23.42
N PHE A 51 -9.31 -5.18 22.14
CA PHE A 51 -10.06 -4.30 21.23
C PHE A 51 -11.43 -4.88 20.83
N ALA A 52 -12.04 -5.72 21.70
CA ALA A 52 -13.31 -6.38 21.45
C ALA A 52 -14.45 -5.42 21.05
N SER A 53 -14.51 -4.22 21.64
CA SER A 53 -15.50 -3.19 21.30
C SER A 53 -15.31 -2.69 19.85
N VAL A 54 -14.07 -2.49 19.40
CA VAL A 54 -13.76 -2.09 18.04
C VAL A 54 -14.13 -3.22 17.07
N HIS A 55 -13.72 -4.45 17.37
CA HIS A 55 -14.10 -5.61 16.54
C HIS A 55 -15.61 -5.78 16.44
N LYS A 56 -16.36 -5.58 17.55
CA LYS A 56 -17.83 -5.64 17.56
C LYS A 56 -18.43 -4.56 16.65
N ALA A 57 -17.89 -3.35 16.62
CA ALA A 57 -18.34 -2.27 15.75
C ALA A 57 -18.16 -2.61 14.26
N PHE A 58 -17.20 -3.46 13.92
CA PHE A 58 -16.98 -4.04 12.57
C PHE A 58 -17.71 -5.38 12.37
N GLY A 59 -18.72 -5.71 13.16
CA GLY A 59 -19.48 -6.96 13.04
C GLY A 59 -18.80 -8.19 13.64
N GLY A 60 -17.69 -8.04 14.38
CA GLY A 60 -16.97 -9.10 15.10
C GLY A 60 -16.09 -10.03 14.26
N ASN A 61 -16.25 -10.04 12.94
CA ASN A 61 -15.59 -10.99 12.04
C ASN A 61 -14.57 -10.38 11.07
N LEU A 62 -14.45 -9.04 11.03
CA LEU A 62 -13.47 -8.41 10.15
C LEU A 62 -12.06 -8.70 10.63
N ARG A 63 -11.25 -9.32 9.77
CA ARG A 63 -9.85 -9.70 10.03
C ARG A 63 -8.86 -8.97 9.15
N LYS A 64 -9.29 -8.67 7.91
CA LYS A 64 -8.43 -8.11 6.87
C LYS A 64 -9.16 -7.03 6.11
N ILE A 65 -8.43 -5.98 5.82
CA ILE A 65 -8.78 -4.94 4.85
C ILE A 65 -7.72 -5.01 3.75
N VAL A 66 -8.16 -5.18 2.52
CA VAL A 66 -7.27 -5.08 1.35
C VAL A 66 -7.46 -3.70 0.76
N CYS A 67 -6.38 -2.95 0.65
CA CYS A 67 -6.39 -1.55 0.28
C CYS A 67 -5.52 -1.32 -0.95
N GLY A 68 -5.97 -0.45 -1.85
CA GLY A 68 -5.22 -0.08 -3.04
C GLY A 68 -5.89 1.05 -3.80
N GLY A 69 -5.30 1.44 -4.95
CA GLY A 69 -5.84 2.47 -5.84
C GLY A 69 -5.38 3.91 -5.53
N SER A 70 -4.77 4.16 -4.40
CA SER A 70 -4.10 5.42 -4.07
C SER A 70 -3.09 5.21 -2.92
N PRO A 71 -2.16 6.15 -2.66
CA PRO A 71 -1.21 6.04 -1.56
C PRO A 71 -1.90 5.82 -0.22
N LEU A 72 -1.38 4.90 0.57
CA LEU A 72 -1.84 4.60 1.92
C LEU A 72 -0.78 5.05 2.92
N ARG A 73 -1.19 5.87 3.90
CA ARG A 73 -0.27 6.29 4.96
C ARG A 73 0.12 5.11 5.85
N PRO A 74 1.43 4.87 6.07
CA PRO A 74 1.91 3.73 6.86
C PRO A 74 1.32 3.64 8.26
N GLU A 75 1.05 4.79 8.90
CA GLU A 75 0.49 4.86 10.25
C GLU A 75 -0.90 4.20 10.35
N LEU A 76 -1.67 4.19 9.25
CA LEU A 76 -2.95 3.49 9.19
C LEU A 76 -2.73 1.98 9.23
N GLY A 77 -1.74 1.47 8.49
CA GLY A 77 -1.34 0.06 8.52
C GLY A 77 -0.95 -0.37 9.92
N GLU A 78 -0.06 0.39 10.56
CA GLU A 78 0.40 0.12 11.93
C GLU A 78 -0.76 0.17 12.94
N PHE A 79 -1.65 1.15 12.82
CA PHE A 79 -2.81 1.28 13.70
C PHE A 79 -3.75 0.08 13.59
N PHE A 80 -4.17 -0.27 12.37
CA PHE A 80 -5.10 -1.36 12.15
C PHE A 80 -4.50 -2.72 12.52
N ASP A 81 -3.23 -2.96 12.21
CA ASP A 81 -2.53 -4.15 12.69
C ASP A 81 -2.47 -4.17 14.22
N GLY A 82 -2.18 -3.03 14.85
CA GLY A 82 -2.12 -2.88 16.30
C GLY A 82 -3.42 -3.24 17.03
N ILE A 83 -4.57 -3.07 16.39
CA ILE A 83 -5.88 -3.46 16.93
C ILE A 83 -6.36 -4.84 16.45
N GLY A 84 -5.56 -5.55 15.64
CA GLY A 84 -5.85 -6.91 15.18
C GLY A 84 -6.67 -7.01 13.90
N ILE A 85 -6.65 -5.98 13.06
CA ILE A 85 -7.18 -6.00 11.70
C ILE A 85 -6.00 -5.80 10.75
N SER A 86 -5.66 -6.83 9.98
CA SER A 86 -4.56 -6.74 9.00
C SER A 86 -4.96 -5.81 7.87
N LEU A 87 -4.19 -4.75 7.64
CA LEU A 87 -4.38 -3.83 6.53
C LEU A 87 -3.32 -4.15 5.46
N ILE A 88 -3.75 -4.81 4.40
CA ILE A 88 -2.90 -5.23 3.29
C ILE A 88 -2.95 -4.17 2.21
N ASN A 89 -1.81 -3.56 1.93
CA ASN A 89 -1.65 -2.63 0.83
C ASN A 89 -1.19 -3.35 -0.44
N GLY A 90 -1.73 -2.94 -1.59
CA GLY A 90 -1.34 -3.45 -2.90
C GLY A 90 -1.25 -2.34 -3.93
N TYR A 91 -0.45 -2.56 -4.95
CA TYR A 91 -0.30 -1.68 -6.10
C TYR A 91 -0.88 -2.31 -7.34
N GLY A 92 -1.55 -1.48 -8.08
CA GLY A 92 -2.11 -1.87 -9.35
C GLY A 92 -2.60 -0.69 -10.17
N ILE A 93 -2.78 -0.96 -11.45
CA ILE A 93 -3.19 -0.01 -12.46
C ILE A 93 -4.14 -0.70 -13.42
N THR A 94 -5.11 0.00 -13.96
CA THR A 94 -6.15 -0.55 -14.83
C THR A 94 -5.55 -1.35 -16.00
N GLU A 95 -4.47 -0.86 -16.57
CA GLU A 95 -3.74 -1.47 -17.68
C GLU A 95 -3.07 -2.83 -17.30
N CYS A 96 -3.05 -3.18 -16.02
CA CYS A 96 -2.53 -4.46 -15.52
C CYS A 96 -3.60 -5.33 -14.80
N SER A 97 -4.87 -5.17 -15.11
CA SER A 97 -6.04 -6.05 -14.81
C SER A 97 -6.34 -6.38 -13.33
N PRO A 98 -6.33 -5.51 -12.38
CA PRO A 98 -5.58 -4.29 -12.15
C PRO A 98 -4.33 -4.49 -11.28
N LEU A 99 -4.13 -5.68 -10.62
CA LEU A 99 -3.18 -5.85 -9.54
C LEU A 99 -1.81 -6.32 -10.02
N VAL A 100 -0.77 -5.63 -9.59
CA VAL A 100 0.64 -5.90 -9.92
C VAL A 100 1.39 -6.48 -8.72
N SER A 101 1.19 -5.91 -7.54
CA SER A 101 1.81 -6.38 -6.29
C SER A 101 0.88 -6.27 -5.10
N ALA A 102 1.14 -7.06 -4.07
CA ALA A 102 0.42 -6.98 -2.80
C ALA A 102 1.30 -7.42 -1.63
N ASN A 103 1.06 -6.84 -0.46
CA ASN A 103 1.69 -7.30 0.77
C ASN A 103 1.16 -8.67 1.16
N PRO A 104 2.03 -9.67 1.40
CA PRO A 104 1.61 -10.94 1.96
C PRO A 104 1.35 -10.81 3.48
N ASP A 105 0.41 -11.57 4.01
CA ASP A 105 0.06 -11.55 5.44
C ASP A 105 1.26 -11.73 6.37
N MET A 106 2.18 -12.63 6.00
CA MET A 106 3.33 -12.99 6.84
C MET A 106 4.41 -11.91 6.89
N PHE A 107 4.47 -11.05 5.87
CA PHE A 107 5.50 -10.03 5.69
C PHE A 107 4.88 -8.68 5.32
N ASN A 108 3.71 -8.39 5.93
CA ASN A 108 3.01 -7.14 5.68
C ASN A 108 3.82 -5.95 6.21
N ASP A 109 4.33 -5.15 5.30
CA ASP A 109 5.05 -3.92 5.59
C ASP A 109 4.23 -2.74 5.08
N PRO A 110 3.65 -1.90 5.97
CA PRO A 110 2.78 -0.80 5.56
C PRO A 110 3.50 0.31 4.78
N THR A 111 4.82 0.31 4.73
CA THR A 111 5.62 1.25 3.94
C THR A 111 5.79 0.82 2.49
N THR A 112 5.35 -0.39 2.15
CA THR A 112 5.46 -0.99 0.83
C THR A 112 4.11 -1.33 0.24
N VAL A 113 4.09 -1.64 -1.04
CA VAL A 113 2.94 -2.23 -1.74
C VAL A 113 3.13 -3.73 -2.01
N GLY A 114 4.06 -4.35 -1.32
CA GLY A 114 4.29 -5.78 -1.27
C GLY A 114 5.12 -6.34 -2.40
N ILE A 115 5.05 -7.65 -2.56
CA ILE A 115 5.80 -8.40 -3.57
C ILE A 115 5.01 -8.47 -4.88
N PRO A 116 5.69 -8.53 -6.04
CA PRO A 116 5.05 -8.78 -7.32
C PRO A 116 4.21 -10.06 -7.30
N LEU A 117 3.07 -10.05 -7.99
CA LEU A 117 2.28 -11.26 -8.18
C LEU A 117 3.05 -12.28 -9.05
N PRO A 118 2.83 -13.58 -8.88
CA PRO A 118 3.52 -14.62 -9.67
C PRO A 118 3.32 -14.53 -11.18
N CYS A 119 2.25 -13.85 -11.62
CA CYS A 119 1.95 -13.59 -13.04
C CYS A 119 2.58 -12.30 -13.58
N CYS A 120 3.38 -11.59 -12.77
CA CYS A 120 4.01 -10.32 -13.12
C CYS A 120 5.52 -10.41 -12.96
N GLU A 121 6.23 -9.85 -13.95
CA GLU A 121 7.63 -9.48 -13.85
C GLU A 121 7.72 -7.96 -13.72
N ILE A 122 8.62 -7.47 -12.88
CA ILE A 122 8.88 -6.04 -12.69
C ILE A 122 10.34 -5.74 -13.01
N LYS A 123 10.57 -4.68 -13.78
CA LYS A 123 11.88 -4.04 -13.91
C LYS A 123 11.75 -2.54 -13.68
N PHE A 124 12.87 -1.88 -13.47
CA PHE A 124 12.94 -0.43 -13.35
C PHE A 124 13.71 0.15 -14.53
N ASP A 125 13.18 1.20 -15.12
CA ASP A 125 13.81 1.94 -16.21
C ASP A 125 14.06 3.40 -15.79
N ASN A 126 14.98 4.09 -16.48
CA ASN A 126 15.31 5.49 -16.16
C ASN A 126 15.62 5.70 -14.67
N ILE A 127 16.53 4.88 -14.14
CA ILE A 127 16.91 4.90 -12.72
C ILE A 127 17.53 6.25 -12.36
N THR A 128 16.97 6.89 -11.34
CA THR A 128 17.45 8.17 -10.81
C THR A 128 18.67 8.01 -9.92
N PRO A 129 19.43 9.08 -9.61
CA PRO A 129 20.53 9.02 -8.67
C PRO A 129 20.15 8.51 -7.27
N ASP A 130 18.89 8.69 -6.86
CA ASP A 130 18.34 8.22 -5.58
C ASP A 130 17.94 6.73 -5.62
N GLY A 131 18.10 6.06 -6.78
CA GLY A 131 17.83 4.63 -6.95
C GLY A 131 16.39 4.29 -7.32
N ASP A 132 15.53 5.29 -7.54
CA ASP A 132 14.16 5.08 -8.04
C ASP A 132 14.16 4.96 -9.56
N GLY A 133 13.30 4.11 -10.10
CA GLY A 133 13.12 3.98 -11.54
C GLY A 133 11.66 3.91 -11.94
N GLU A 134 11.37 4.17 -13.22
CA GLU A 134 10.04 3.94 -13.78
C GLU A 134 9.72 2.44 -13.72
N ILE A 135 8.62 2.11 -13.07
CA ILE A 135 8.15 0.74 -12.91
C ILE A 135 7.63 0.24 -14.26
N CYS A 136 8.24 -0.82 -14.75
CA CYS A 136 7.79 -1.50 -15.96
C CYS A 136 7.30 -2.90 -15.60
N VAL A 137 6.13 -3.26 -16.12
CA VAL A 137 5.46 -4.53 -15.83
C VAL A 137 5.37 -5.38 -17.09
N LYS A 138 5.62 -6.68 -16.96
CA LYS A 138 5.41 -7.69 -17.99
C LYS A 138 4.65 -8.86 -17.42
N GLY A 139 3.78 -9.48 -18.20
CA GLY A 139 3.02 -10.67 -17.82
C GLY A 139 1.61 -10.65 -18.40
N ASP A 140 0.87 -11.73 -18.15
CA ASP A 140 -0.48 -11.95 -18.70
C ASP A 140 -1.53 -10.96 -18.18
N VAL A 141 -1.21 -10.20 -17.15
CA VAL A 141 -2.07 -9.15 -16.59
C VAL A 141 -2.06 -7.87 -17.41
N VAL A 142 -1.05 -7.68 -18.27
CA VAL A 142 -0.88 -6.45 -19.05
C VAL A 142 -1.90 -6.39 -20.17
N MET A 143 -2.53 -5.24 -20.35
CA MET A 143 -3.50 -4.98 -21.42
C MET A 143 -2.93 -5.25 -22.81
N LEU A 144 -3.80 -5.54 -23.76
CA LEU A 144 -3.42 -5.63 -25.18
C LEU A 144 -3.14 -4.25 -25.82
N GLY A 145 -3.72 -3.19 -25.26
CA GLY A 145 -3.56 -1.82 -25.72
C GLY A 145 -4.79 -0.96 -25.47
N TYR A 146 -4.67 0.32 -25.75
CA TYR A 146 -5.78 1.27 -25.68
C TYR A 146 -6.69 1.15 -26.90
N TYR A 147 -8.00 1.11 -26.68
CA TYR A 147 -8.99 0.91 -27.73
C TYR A 147 -8.92 2.02 -28.79
N LYS A 148 -8.69 1.63 -30.05
CA LYS A 148 -8.54 2.53 -31.20
C LYS A 148 -7.46 3.62 -31.05
N GLN A 149 -6.44 3.37 -30.21
CA GLN A 149 -5.32 4.30 -30.00
C GLN A 149 -3.97 3.55 -30.10
N PRO A 150 -3.57 3.11 -31.30
CA PRO A 150 -2.34 2.34 -31.49
C PRO A 150 -1.08 3.16 -31.18
N GLU A 151 -1.08 4.46 -31.47
CA GLU A 151 0.04 5.35 -31.19
C GLU A 151 0.28 5.47 -29.67
N LEU A 152 -0.77 5.77 -28.90
CA LEU A 152 -0.68 5.84 -27.45
C LEU A 152 -0.29 4.48 -26.84
N THR A 153 -0.77 3.39 -27.44
CA THR A 153 -0.37 2.03 -27.02
C THR A 153 1.13 1.82 -27.22
N ALA A 154 1.68 2.22 -28.35
CA ALA A 154 3.12 2.08 -28.66
C ALA A 154 4.00 2.96 -27.76
N GLU A 155 3.48 4.06 -27.20
CA GLU A 155 4.20 4.88 -26.24
C GLU A 155 4.45 4.15 -24.91
N VAL A 156 3.52 3.31 -24.48
CA VAL A 156 3.55 2.67 -23.17
C VAL A 156 3.85 1.17 -23.20
N LEU A 157 3.64 0.49 -24.34
CA LEU A 157 3.97 -0.91 -24.54
C LEU A 157 5.18 -1.04 -25.46
N ARG A 158 6.32 -1.49 -24.93
CA ARG A 158 7.57 -1.63 -25.68
C ARG A 158 8.22 -2.98 -25.34
N ASP A 159 8.53 -3.76 -26.33
CA ASP A 159 9.20 -5.06 -26.18
C ASP A 159 8.54 -6.00 -25.13
N GLY A 160 7.21 -5.96 -25.07
CA GLY A 160 6.41 -6.74 -24.12
C GLY A 160 6.38 -6.18 -22.69
N TRP A 161 6.93 -4.99 -22.47
CA TRP A 161 6.88 -4.28 -21.19
C TRP A 161 5.91 -3.10 -21.25
N PHE A 162 5.08 -3.01 -20.22
CA PHE A 162 4.22 -1.85 -19.98
C PHE A 162 4.93 -0.85 -19.06
N TYR A 163 5.11 0.36 -19.52
CA TYR A 163 5.71 1.49 -18.82
C TYR A 163 4.61 2.24 -18.07
N THR A 164 4.57 2.09 -16.75
CA THR A 164 3.43 2.51 -15.93
C THR A 164 3.35 4.02 -15.71
N GLY A 165 4.47 4.72 -15.87
CA GLY A 165 4.60 6.12 -15.48
C GLY A 165 4.66 6.33 -13.95
N ASP A 166 4.65 5.26 -13.16
CA ASP A 166 4.90 5.32 -11.72
C ASP A 166 6.38 5.05 -11.45
N TYR A 167 6.95 5.72 -10.46
CA TYR A 167 8.33 5.54 -10.01
C TYR A 167 8.37 4.79 -8.69
N GLY A 168 9.42 4.01 -8.52
CA GLY A 168 9.61 3.24 -7.30
C GLY A 168 10.91 2.46 -7.28
N ARG A 169 11.07 1.67 -6.25
CA ARG A 169 12.22 0.77 -6.05
C ARG A 169 11.80 -0.49 -5.30
N MET A 170 12.66 -1.49 -5.34
CA MET A 170 12.51 -2.71 -4.55
C MET A 170 13.37 -2.59 -3.28
N ASN A 171 12.84 -2.98 -2.13
CA ASN A 171 13.64 -3.12 -0.92
C ASN A 171 14.39 -4.46 -0.90
N ASP A 172 15.28 -4.65 0.08
CA ASP A 172 16.10 -5.88 0.23
C ASP A 172 15.26 -7.16 0.45
N LYS A 173 13.98 -7.02 0.78
CA LYS A 173 13.04 -8.14 0.95
C LYS A 173 12.25 -8.45 -0.31
N GLY A 174 12.54 -7.77 -1.42
CA GLY A 174 11.80 -7.93 -2.67
C GLY A 174 10.40 -7.30 -2.64
N GLN A 175 10.16 -6.33 -1.77
CA GLN A 175 8.90 -5.61 -1.71
C GLN A 175 9.00 -4.29 -2.46
N LEU A 176 7.99 -4.00 -3.29
CA LEU A 176 7.89 -2.80 -4.09
C LEU A 176 7.49 -1.58 -3.23
N MET A 177 8.18 -0.49 -3.42
CA MET A 177 7.89 0.82 -2.83
C MET A 177 7.59 1.80 -3.96
N ILE A 178 6.44 2.48 -3.90
CA ILE A 178 6.09 3.53 -4.86
C ILE A 178 6.58 4.85 -4.28
N THR A 179 7.34 5.60 -5.08
CA THR A 179 7.92 6.89 -4.65
C THR A 179 7.29 8.08 -5.33
N GLY A 180 6.58 7.89 -6.47
CA GLY A 180 5.84 8.97 -7.10
C GLY A 180 5.39 8.66 -8.52
N ARG A 181 4.95 9.71 -9.23
CA ARG A 181 4.55 9.64 -10.63
C ARG A 181 5.45 10.46 -11.52
N LYS A 182 5.77 9.93 -12.69
CA LYS A 182 6.59 10.60 -13.73
C LYS A 182 6.08 12.00 -14.08
N LYS A 183 4.75 12.15 -14.17
CA LYS A 183 4.11 13.44 -14.49
C LYS A 183 4.27 14.48 -13.37
N ASN A 184 4.51 14.04 -12.15
CA ASN A 184 4.64 14.90 -10.96
C ASN A 184 6.12 15.13 -10.59
N LEU A 185 7.06 14.53 -11.33
CA LEU A 185 8.48 14.64 -11.06
C LEU A 185 8.97 16.09 -11.29
N ILE A 186 9.50 16.69 -10.24
CA ILE A 186 10.18 17.99 -10.28
C ILE A 186 11.67 17.74 -10.19
N VAL A 187 12.39 18.10 -11.24
CA VAL A 187 13.87 18.06 -11.23
C VAL A 187 14.39 19.41 -10.76
N LEU A 188 15.01 19.43 -9.61
CA LEU A 188 15.64 20.65 -9.06
C LEU A 188 16.89 21.02 -9.85
N THR A 189 17.33 22.27 -9.74
CA THR A 189 18.53 22.82 -10.44
C THR A 189 19.83 22.07 -10.10
N ASN A 190 19.87 21.39 -8.95
CA ASN A 190 20.99 20.54 -8.53
C ASN A 190 20.88 19.08 -9.02
N GLY A 191 19.88 18.78 -9.88
CA GLY A 191 19.64 17.44 -10.41
C GLY A 191 18.90 16.49 -9.48
N LYS A 192 18.48 16.93 -8.29
CA LYS A 192 17.69 16.10 -7.38
C LYS A 192 16.24 16.01 -7.87
N ASN A 193 15.71 14.78 -7.89
CA ASN A 193 14.30 14.53 -8.17
C ASN A 193 13.47 14.69 -6.89
N VAL A 194 12.33 15.38 -7.01
CA VAL A 194 11.37 15.57 -5.93
C VAL A 194 9.99 15.20 -6.45
N PHE A 195 9.30 14.34 -5.73
CA PHE A 195 7.90 14.03 -5.95
C PHE A 195 7.07 14.84 -4.94
N PRO A 196 6.11 15.67 -5.39
CA PRO A 196 5.31 16.53 -4.48
C PRO A 196 4.41 15.77 -3.51
N GLU A 197 4.33 14.46 -3.67
CA GLU A 197 3.48 13.54 -2.90
C GLU A 197 4.20 12.99 -1.64
N GLU A 198 5.48 13.28 -1.50
CA GLU A 198 6.29 12.99 -0.30
C GLU A 198 6.12 14.13 0.76
#